data_aed34aab1dd438709f4ef23adf726b5f
#
_entry.id   aed34aab1dd438709f4ef23adf726b5f
#
_cell.length_a   1.000
_cell.length_b   1.000
_cell.length_c   1.000
_cell.angle_alpha   90.00
_cell.angle_beta   90.00
_cell.angle_gamma   90.00
#
_symmetry.space_group_name_H-M   'P 1'
#
loop_
_entity.id
_entity.type
_entity.pdbx_description
1 polymer ?
#
loop_
_entity_poly.entity_id
_entity_poly.type
_entity_poly.pdbx_seq_one_letter_code
_entity_poly.pdbx_strand_id
1 'polypeptide(L)'
;MASRKSSKGTSGWFDRFFSLGNLGLTSFLVLCLAVAATPALALEENVYRQFLGIDSRRLIWFLAQMHLFFGAFVLGVPLFAVIIEIVGWNNKDPKFDKLAYEFTSLLSVAYATTAALGGLLAFALFTLYPTFMGYMAGIFKDIMFLYALLFFGETFALYMYYYGWHSLKS
;
A
#
# COMPACT_ATOMS: atom_id res chain seq x y z
N MET A 1 -48.37 11.30 7.64
CA MET A 1 -47.85 10.83 6.34
C MET A 1 -46.47 11.44 6.15
N ALA A 2 -45.42 10.79 6.67
CA ALA A 2 -44.04 11.30 6.68
C ALA A 2 -43.23 10.53 5.65
N SER A 3 -42.76 11.26 4.63
CA SER A 3 -41.96 10.76 3.50
C SER A 3 -40.56 10.39 3.97
N ARG A 4 -40.27 9.10 3.94
CA ARG A 4 -38.94 8.51 4.19
C ARG A 4 -38.04 8.81 2.98
N LYS A 5 -37.24 9.89 3.04
CA LYS A 5 -36.20 10.17 2.04
C LYS A 5 -35.11 9.10 2.16
N SER A 6 -35.03 8.23 1.17
CA SER A 6 -34.05 7.17 0.98
C SER A 6 -32.63 7.75 0.83
N SER A 7 -31.75 7.40 1.74
CA SER A 7 -30.31 7.68 1.63
C SER A 7 -29.63 6.69 0.67
N LYS A 8 -29.77 6.89 -0.62
CA LYS A 8 -29.18 6.03 -1.67
C LYS A 8 -27.88 6.59 -2.27
N GLY A 9 -27.15 7.47 -1.56
CA GLY A 9 -26.02 8.18 -2.16
C GLY A 9 -24.61 7.63 -1.87
N THR A 10 -24.42 6.88 -0.82
CA THR A 10 -23.07 6.52 -0.34
C THR A 10 -22.61 5.10 -0.68
N SER A 11 -23.51 4.16 -0.89
CA SER A 11 -23.17 2.77 -1.20
C SER A 11 -22.51 2.60 -2.59
N GLY A 12 -22.96 3.33 -3.59
CA GLY A 12 -22.48 3.17 -4.96
C GLY A 12 -21.05 3.63 -5.21
N TRP A 13 -20.52 4.54 -4.38
CA TRP A 13 -19.13 4.99 -4.50
C TRP A 13 -18.18 3.97 -3.85
N PHE A 14 -18.52 3.43 -2.70
CA PHE A 14 -17.78 2.37 -2.03
C PHE A 14 -17.73 1.09 -2.86
N ASP A 15 -18.83 0.68 -3.46
CA ASP A 15 -18.88 -0.51 -4.31
C ASP A 15 -18.03 -0.36 -5.57
N ARG A 16 -17.98 0.83 -6.16
CA ARG A 16 -17.08 1.13 -7.29
C ARG A 16 -15.62 1.14 -6.85
N PHE A 17 -15.31 1.66 -5.67
CA PHE A 17 -13.95 1.69 -5.15
C PHE A 17 -13.44 0.29 -4.80
N PHE A 18 -14.28 -0.57 -4.22
CA PHE A 18 -13.97 -1.98 -3.98
C PHE A 18 -13.84 -2.78 -5.28
N SER A 19 -14.66 -2.49 -6.28
CA SER A 19 -14.56 -3.09 -7.62
C SER A 19 -13.24 -2.68 -8.32
N LEU A 20 -12.83 -1.43 -8.20
CA LEU A 20 -11.54 -0.93 -8.71
C LEU A 20 -10.36 -1.52 -7.93
N GLY A 21 -10.49 -1.73 -6.61
CA GLY A 21 -9.49 -2.41 -5.79
C GLY A 21 -9.29 -3.88 -6.19
N ASN A 22 -10.38 -4.58 -6.49
CA ASN A 22 -10.32 -5.95 -7.00
C ASN A 22 -9.70 -6.03 -8.41
N LEU A 23 -10.01 -5.06 -9.28
CA LEU A 23 -9.37 -4.93 -10.60
C LEU A 23 -7.86 -4.63 -10.46
N GLY A 24 -7.47 -3.79 -9.50
CA GLY A 24 -6.07 -3.52 -9.18
C GLY A 24 -5.34 -4.77 -8.68
N LEU A 25 -5.95 -5.52 -7.78
CA LEU A 25 -5.37 -6.75 -7.23
C LEU A 25 -5.24 -7.85 -8.30
N THR A 26 -6.27 -8.04 -9.13
CA THR A 26 -6.21 -9.01 -10.23
C THR A 26 -5.18 -8.62 -11.29
N SER A 27 -5.09 -7.35 -11.65
CA SER A 27 -4.06 -6.84 -12.56
C SER A 27 -2.66 -7.01 -11.98
N PHE A 28 -2.50 -6.78 -10.69
CA PHE A 28 -1.24 -7.02 -9.98
C PHE A 28 -0.85 -8.50 -10.01
N LEU A 29 -1.76 -9.41 -9.70
CA LEU A 29 -1.51 -10.86 -9.74
C LEU A 29 -1.18 -11.34 -11.15
N VAL A 30 -1.89 -10.86 -12.17
CA VAL A 30 -1.61 -11.17 -13.58
C VAL A 30 -0.24 -10.65 -13.98
N LEU A 31 0.14 -9.45 -13.57
CA LEU A 31 1.46 -8.89 -13.85
C LEU A 31 2.57 -9.69 -13.16
N CYS A 32 2.38 -10.07 -11.89
CA CYS A 32 3.31 -10.94 -11.15
C CYS A 32 3.46 -12.30 -11.83
N LEU A 33 2.35 -12.89 -12.30
CA LEU A 33 2.36 -14.18 -13.02
C LEU A 33 3.06 -14.06 -14.38
N ALA A 34 2.81 -12.98 -15.12
CA ALA A 34 3.46 -12.71 -16.41
C ALA A 34 4.98 -12.54 -16.25
N VAL A 35 5.40 -11.83 -15.19
CA VAL A 35 6.83 -11.65 -14.88
C VAL A 35 7.47 -12.97 -14.42
N ALA A 36 6.75 -13.78 -13.63
CA ALA A 36 7.24 -15.10 -13.20
C ALA A 36 7.33 -16.12 -14.35
N ALA A 37 6.49 -15.98 -15.39
CA ALA A 37 6.47 -16.83 -16.55
C ALA A 37 7.52 -16.47 -17.61
N THR A 38 8.19 -15.31 -17.50
CA THR A 38 9.29 -14.98 -18.39
C THR A 38 10.50 -15.87 -18.06
N PRO A 39 10.97 -16.71 -19.00
CA PRO A 39 12.16 -17.52 -18.77
C PRO A 39 13.31 -16.58 -18.41
N ALA A 40 14.05 -16.93 -17.38
CA ALA A 40 15.28 -16.24 -17.01
C ALA A 40 16.29 -16.42 -18.17
N LEU A 41 16.19 -15.57 -19.18
CA LEU A 41 17.18 -15.50 -20.24
C LEU A 41 18.50 -15.17 -19.56
N ALA A 42 19.42 -16.13 -19.58
CA ALA A 42 20.80 -15.91 -19.21
C ALA A 42 21.37 -14.89 -20.19
N LEU A 43 21.35 -13.63 -19.77
CA LEU A 43 21.92 -12.54 -20.55
C LEU A 43 23.36 -12.31 -20.06
N GLU A 44 24.23 -12.09 -21.01
CA GLU A 44 25.63 -11.75 -20.81
C GLU A 44 25.79 -10.61 -19.77
N GLU A 45 26.87 -10.65 -19.03
CA GLU A 45 27.17 -9.91 -17.80
C GLU A 45 27.11 -8.37 -17.89
N ASN A 46 26.91 -7.81 -19.08
CA ASN A 46 26.97 -6.35 -19.35
C ASN A 46 25.70 -5.76 -19.99
N VAL A 47 24.64 -6.54 -20.21
CA VAL A 47 23.41 -6.02 -20.82
C VAL A 47 22.35 -5.84 -19.73
N TYR A 48 21.87 -4.61 -19.53
CA TYR A 48 20.73 -4.34 -18.68
C TYR A 48 19.53 -5.17 -19.15
N ARG A 49 19.01 -6.00 -18.28
CA ARG A 49 17.81 -6.80 -18.60
C ARG A 49 16.69 -5.85 -18.98
N GLN A 50 16.05 -6.16 -20.11
CA GLN A 50 14.87 -5.43 -20.56
C GLN A 50 13.62 -6.23 -20.21
N PHE A 51 12.60 -5.57 -19.71
CA PHE A 51 11.29 -6.14 -19.49
C PHE A 51 10.29 -5.42 -20.39
N LEU A 52 9.67 -6.17 -21.31
CA LEU A 52 8.73 -5.62 -22.30
C LEU A 52 9.29 -4.42 -23.10
N GLY A 53 10.58 -4.44 -23.42
CA GLY A 53 11.25 -3.34 -24.12
C GLY A 53 11.58 -2.12 -23.27
N ILE A 54 11.31 -2.19 -21.95
CA ILE A 54 11.64 -1.13 -20.98
C ILE A 54 12.97 -1.51 -20.29
N ASP A 55 13.88 -0.57 -20.22
CA ASP A 55 15.13 -0.72 -19.47
C ASP A 55 14.83 -0.95 -17.98
N SER A 56 15.48 -1.97 -17.39
CA SER A 56 15.33 -2.33 -15.99
C SER A 56 15.51 -1.15 -15.03
N ARG A 57 16.46 -0.23 -15.33
CA ARG A 57 16.68 0.97 -14.53
C ARG A 57 15.44 1.87 -14.49
N ARG A 58 14.83 2.12 -15.65
CA ARG A 58 13.62 2.95 -15.76
C ARG A 58 12.44 2.31 -15.05
N LEU A 59 12.28 1.00 -15.19
CA LEU A 59 11.21 0.27 -14.52
C LEU A 59 11.35 0.34 -13.00
N ILE A 60 12.53 0.04 -12.47
CA ILE A 60 12.79 0.11 -11.02
C ILE A 60 12.62 1.54 -10.50
N TRP A 61 13.13 2.53 -11.23
CA TRP A 61 12.95 3.94 -10.87
C TRP A 61 11.47 4.30 -10.77
N PHE A 62 10.66 3.93 -11.77
CA PHE A 62 9.24 4.23 -11.77
C PHE A 62 8.50 3.55 -10.60
N LEU A 63 8.75 2.26 -10.36
CA LEU A 63 8.15 1.54 -9.25
C LEU A 63 8.55 2.13 -7.89
N ALA A 64 9.82 2.50 -7.74
CA ALA A 64 10.32 3.13 -6.53
C ALA A 64 9.64 4.49 -6.28
N GLN A 65 9.50 5.33 -7.32
CA GLN A 65 8.82 6.63 -7.18
C GLN A 65 7.34 6.47 -6.80
N MET A 66 6.64 5.54 -7.43
CA MET A 66 5.24 5.25 -7.09
C MET A 66 5.11 4.73 -5.66
N HIS A 67 5.97 3.80 -5.25
CA HIS A 67 5.97 3.29 -3.89
C HIS A 67 6.25 4.39 -2.85
N LEU A 68 7.25 5.23 -3.10
CA LEU A 68 7.61 6.35 -2.22
C LEU A 68 6.52 7.41 -2.14
N PHE A 69 5.84 7.70 -3.24
CA PHE A 69 4.73 8.67 -3.27
C PHE A 69 3.58 8.23 -2.35
N PHE A 70 3.13 7.00 -2.48
CA PHE A 70 2.11 6.44 -1.59
C PHE A 70 2.64 6.22 -0.17
N GLY A 71 3.91 5.85 -0.01
CA GLY A 71 4.58 5.71 1.28
C GLY A 71 4.62 7.00 2.08
N ALA A 72 4.90 8.13 1.43
CA ALA A 72 4.85 9.45 2.09
C ALA A 72 3.45 9.77 2.63
N PHE A 73 2.40 9.43 1.88
CA PHE A 73 1.03 9.57 2.34
C PHE A 73 0.73 8.67 3.54
N VAL A 74 1.17 7.42 3.49
CA VAL A 74 1.00 6.44 4.58
C VAL A 74 1.69 6.90 5.87
N LEU A 75 2.83 7.56 5.77
CA LEU A 75 3.53 8.13 6.94
C LEU A 75 2.87 9.41 7.47
N GLY A 76 2.38 10.27 6.58
CA GLY A 76 1.81 11.57 6.96
C GLY A 76 0.42 11.50 7.58
N VAL A 77 -0.44 10.65 7.05
CA VAL A 77 -1.85 10.58 7.44
C VAL A 77 -2.06 10.12 8.89
N PRO A 78 -1.34 9.13 9.44
CA PRO A 78 -1.49 8.76 10.85
C PRO A 78 -1.18 9.91 11.81
N LEU A 79 -0.11 10.66 11.53
CA LEU A 79 0.25 11.84 12.34
C LEU A 79 -0.85 12.90 12.30
N PHE A 80 -1.40 13.16 11.13
CA PHE A 80 -2.52 14.07 10.95
C PHE A 80 -3.78 13.58 11.66
N ALA A 81 -4.11 12.29 11.56
CA ALA A 81 -5.26 11.69 12.23
C ALA A 81 -5.15 11.82 13.76
N VAL A 82 -3.98 11.52 14.34
CA VAL A 82 -3.72 11.68 15.78
C VAL A 82 -3.89 13.12 16.22
N ILE A 83 -3.35 14.08 15.47
CA ILE A 83 -3.49 15.51 15.79
C ILE A 83 -4.96 15.92 15.80
N ILE A 84 -5.72 15.51 14.78
CA ILE A 84 -7.15 15.80 14.68
C ILE A 84 -7.94 15.16 15.83
N GLU A 85 -7.63 13.92 16.21
CA GLU A 85 -8.26 13.26 17.35
C GLU A 85 -8.01 14.00 18.67
N ILE A 86 -6.76 14.44 18.92
CA ILE A 86 -6.40 15.21 20.11
C ILE A 86 -7.17 16.54 20.15
N VAL A 87 -7.27 17.23 19.00
CA VAL A 87 -8.04 18.48 18.89
C VAL A 87 -9.53 18.22 19.13
N GLY A 88 -10.06 17.14 18.55
CA GLY A 88 -11.46 16.76 18.74
C GLY A 88 -11.79 16.42 20.19
N TRP A 89 -10.91 15.70 20.86
CA TRP A 89 -11.05 15.37 22.27
C TRP A 89 -11.03 16.62 23.16
N ASN A 90 -10.12 17.55 22.89
CA ASN A 90 -10.02 18.82 23.64
C ASN A 90 -11.26 19.71 23.44
N ASN A 91 -11.76 19.81 22.22
CA ASN A 91 -12.90 20.67 21.87
C ASN A 91 -14.27 19.99 22.07
N LYS A 92 -14.29 18.69 22.34
CA LYS A 92 -15.52 17.87 22.47
C LYS A 92 -16.43 17.97 21.22
N ASP A 93 -15.84 18.17 20.03
CA ASP A 93 -16.57 18.29 18.77
C ASP A 93 -16.48 17.00 17.95
N PRO A 94 -17.62 16.29 17.75
CA PRO A 94 -17.66 15.00 17.01
C PRO A 94 -17.28 15.12 15.56
N LYS A 95 -17.19 16.32 14.98
CA LYS A 95 -16.77 16.51 13.59
C LYS A 95 -15.31 16.12 13.38
N PHE A 96 -14.46 16.38 14.37
CA PHE A 96 -13.05 15.99 14.29
C PHE A 96 -12.87 14.46 14.33
N ASP A 97 -13.69 13.78 15.12
CA ASP A 97 -13.68 12.33 15.19
C ASP A 97 -14.09 11.70 13.84
N LYS A 98 -15.15 12.22 13.25
CA LYS A 98 -15.57 11.80 11.90
C LYS A 98 -14.48 12.06 10.84
N LEU A 99 -13.82 13.22 10.90
CA LEU A 99 -12.74 13.57 9.99
C LEU A 99 -11.55 12.62 10.15
N ALA A 100 -11.14 12.31 11.37
CA ALA A 100 -10.07 11.35 11.65
C ALA A 100 -10.41 9.95 11.11
N TYR A 101 -11.66 9.51 11.26
CA TYR A 101 -12.12 8.24 10.69
C TYR A 101 -12.06 8.21 9.16
N GLU A 102 -12.49 9.27 8.50
CA GLU A 102 -12.45 9.36 7.04
C GLU A 102 -10.99 9.31 6.52
N PHE A 103 -10.07 10.00 7.18
CA PHE A 103 -8.64 9.92 6.87
C PHE A 103 -8.05 8.53 7.13
N THR A 104 -8.44 7.87 8.22
CA THR A 104 -8.00 6.51 8.53
C THR A 104 -8.54 5.50 7.50
N SER A 105 -9.77 5.70 7.04
CA SER A 105 -10.35 4.89 5.97
C SER A 105 -9.56 5.05 4.65
N LEU A 106 -9.22 6.28 4.29
CA LEU A 106 -8.39 6.57 3.12
C LEU A 106 -6.97 5.98 3.27
N LEU A 107 -6.40 6.08 4.49
CA LEU A 107 -5.12 5.49 4.82
C LEU A 107 -5.10 3.98 4.62
N SER A 108 -6.15 3.25 5.00
CA SER A 108 -6.20 1.80 4.85
C SER A 108 -6.08 1.36 3.38
N VAL A 109 -6.69 2.11 2.46
CA VAL A 109 -6.61 1.88 1.01
C VAL A 109 -5.23 2.25 0.47
N ALA A 110 -4.70 3.41 0.89
CA ALA A 110 -3.37 3.87 0.49
C ALA A 110 -2.28 2.91 0.98
N TYR A 111 -2.42 2.37 2.19
CA TYR A 111 -1.51 1.36 2.75
C TYR A 111 -1.50 0.08 1.92
N ALA A 112 -2.66 -0.45 1.57
CA ALA A 112 -2.75 -1.63 0.71
C ALA A 112 -2.09 -1.40 -0.66
N THR A 113 -2.30 -0.21 -1.25
CA THR A 113 -1.65 0.18 -2.51
C THR A 113 -0.13 0.28 -2.37
N THR A 114 0.34 0.91 -1.29
CA THR A 114 1.78 1.02 -0.97
C THR A 114 2.41 -0.36 -0.80
N ALA A 115 1.76 -1.24 -0.06
CA ALA A 115 2.23 -2.61 0.16
C ALA A 115 2.33 -3.39 -1.15
N ALA A 116 1.32 -3.29 -2.01
CA ALA A 116 1.32 -3.92 -3.33
C ALA A 116 2.47 -3.40 -4.23
N LEU A 117 2.66 -2.08 -4.27
CA LEU A 117 3.77 -1.46 -5.02
C LEU A 117 5.13 -1.85 -4.45
N GLY A 118 5.26 -1.96 -3.12
CA GLY A 118 6.49 -2.43 -2.45
C GLY A 118 6.81 -3.88 -2.79
N GLY A 119 5.80 -4.75 -2.77
CA GLY A 119 5.94 -6.14 -3.19
C GLY A 119 6.37 -6.26 -4.66
N LEU A 120 5.75 -5.47 -5.54
CA LEU A 120 6.11 -5.43 -6.96
C LEU A 120 7.55 -4.91 -7.17
N LEU A 121 7.94 -3.87 -6.45
CA LEU A 121 9.30 -3.34 -6.48
C LEU A 121 10.33 -4.39 -6.01
N ALA A 122 10.06 -5.05 -4.88
CA ALA A 122 10.94 -6.10 -4.37
C ALA A 122 11.08 -7.25 -5.38
N PHE A 123 9.96 -7.71 -5.92
CA PHE A 123 9.96 -8.77 -6.93
C PHE A 123 10.73 -8.37 -8.19
N ALA A 124 10.54 -7.15 -8.68
CA ALA A 124 11.28 -6.61 -9.83
C ALA A 124 12.79 -6.53 -9.54
N LEU A 125 13.19 -6.13 -8.33
CA LEU A 125 14.59 -6.10 -7.92
C LEU A 125 15.20 -7.51 -7.89
N PHE A 126 14.52 -8.49 -7.31
CA PHE A 126 15.02 -9.89 -7.30
C PHE A 126 15.15 -10.47 -8.70
N THR A 127 14.24 -10.13 -9.60
CA THR A 127 14.23 -10.66 -10.97
C THR A 127 15.25 -9.98 -11.88
N LEU A 128 15.32 -8.66 -11.81
CA LEU A 128 16.14 -7.86 -12.72
C LEU A 128 17.58 -7.64 -12.22
N TYR A 129 17.79 -7.69 -10.89
CA TYR A 129 19.07 -7.48 -10.24
C TYR A 129 19.43 -8.58 -9.24
N PRO A 130 19.42 -9.89 -9.63
CA PRO A 130 19.58 -11.00 -8.69
C PRO A 130 20.93 -10.99 -7.96
N THR A 131 22.01 -10.63 -8.62
CA THR A 131 23.34 -10.54 -8.01
C THR A 131 23.39 -9.47 -6.93
N PHE A 132 22.84 -8.28 -7.23
CA PHE A 132 22.74 -7.18 -6.26
C PHE A 132 21.88 -7.59 -5.06
N MET A 133 20.72 -8.19 -5.29
CA MET A 133 19.82 -8.62 -4.22
C MET A 133 20.40 -9.75 -3.39
N GLY A 134 21.15 -10.67 -4.00
CA GLY A 134 21.88 -11.73 -3.27
C GLY A 134 22.93 -11.14 -2.34
N TYR A 135 23.67 -10.14 -2.80
CA TYR A 135 24.67 -9.42 -1.99
C TYR A 135 24.01 -8.65 -0.84
N MET A 136 22.92 -7.91 -1.13
CA MET A 136 22.15 -7.16 -0.14
C MET A 136 21.55 -8.10 0.93
N ALA A 137 20.98 -9.22 0.51
CA ALA A 137 20.43 -10.22 1.42
C ALA A 137 21.51 -10.82 2.35
N GLY A 138 22.74 -11.01 1.86
CA GLY A 138 23.84 -11.49 2.68
C GLY A 138 24.27 -10.51 3.78
N ILE A 139 24.28 -9.21 3.47
CA ILE A 139 24.73 -8.17 4.41
C ILE A 139 23.60 -7.74 5.37
N PHE A 140 22.37 -7.60 4.86
CA PHE A 140 21.25 -7.00 5.60
C PHE A 140 20.20 -7.99 6.05
N LYS A 141 20.50 -9.30 6.08
CA LYS A 141 19.55 -10.37 6.42
C LYS A 141 18.75 -10.09 7.70
N ASP A 142 19.43 -9.74 8.77
CA ASP A 142 18.79 -9.55 10.07
C ASP A 142 17.94 -8.28 10.12
N ILE A 143 18.42 -7.23 9.45
CA ILE A 143 17.69 -5.96 9.33
C ILE A 143 16.46 -6.13 8.43
N MET A 144 16.56 -6.86 7.33
CA MET A 144 15.42 -7.16 6.45
C MET A 144 14.34 -7.96 7.17
N PHE A 145 14.76 -8.92 8.03
CA PHE A 145 13.83 -9.67 8.86
C PHE A 145 13.10 -8.76 9.87
N LEU A 146 13.84 -7.88 10.54
CA LEU A 146 13.25 -6.90 11.45
C LEU A 146 12.24 -5.98 10.75
N TYR A 147 12.57 -5.48 9.56
CA TYR A 147 11.64 -4.65 8.78
C TYR A 147 10.38 -5.42 8.35
N ALA A 148 10.52 -6.71 8.02
CA ALA A 148 9.35 -7.55 7.73
C ALA A 148 8.44 -7.67 8.96
N LEU A 149 8.99 -7.90 10.15
CA LEU A 149 8.20 -7.95 11.39
C LEU A 149 7.52 -6.62 11.71
N LEU A 150 8.23 -5.50 11.53
CA LEU A 150 7.65 -4.17 11.73
C LEU A 150 6.52 -3.89 10.73
N PHE A 151 6.68 -4.26 9.48
CA PHE A 151 5.63 -4.12 8.46
C PHE A 151 4.37 -4.92 8.79
N PHE A 152 4.52 -6.18 9.24
CA PHE A 152 3.38 -6.98 9.69
C PHE A 152 2.73 -6.38 10.94
N GLY A 153 3.53 -5.89 11.89
CA GLY A 153 3.03 -5.23 13.10
C GLY A 153 2.25 -3.96 12.78
N GLU A 154 2.75 -3.14 11.85
CA GLU A 154 2.09 -1.93 11.36
C GLU A 154 0.77 -2.27 10.65
N THR A 155 0.79 -3.27 9.77
CA THR A 155 -0.40 -3.76 9.08
C THR A 155 -1.48 -4.18 10.09
N PHE A 156 -1.10 -4.99 11.05
CA PHE A 156 -2.01 -5.48 12.08
C PHE A 156 -2.58 -4.32 12.92
N ALA A 157 -1.73 -3.40 13.35
CA ALA A 157 -2.14 -2.25 14.15
C ALA A 157 -3.11 -1.33 13.39
N LEU A 158 -2.82 -1.04 12.10
CA LEU A 158 -3.67 -0.21 11.26
C LEU A 158 -5.07 -0.83 11.09
N TYR A 159 -5.14 -2.11 10.75
CA TYR A 159 -6.42 -2.75 10.52
C TYR A 159 -7.19 -3.01 11.82
N MET A 160 -6.51 -3.32 12.91
CA MET A 160 -7.14 -3.36 14.24
C MET A 160 -7.76 -2.01 14.60
N TYR A 161 -7.02 -0.91 14.41
CA TYR A 161 -7.50 0.42 14.67
C TYR A 161 -8.69 0.79 13.77
N TYR A 162 -8.59 0.52 12.48
CA TYR A 162 -9.65 0.84 11.51
C TYR A 162 -10.93 0.07 11.78
N TYR A 163 -10.85 -1.25 11.94
CA TYR A 163 -12.05 -2.07 12.18
C TYR A 163 -12.57 -1.97 13.62
N GLY A 164 -11.68 -1.72 14.56
CA GLY A 164 -12.03 -1.51 15.97
C GLY A 164 -12.58 -0.12 16.30
N TRP A 165 -12.57 0.82 15.36
CA TRP A 165 -12.90 2.23 15.58
C TRP A 165 -14.17 2.44 16.41
N HIS A 166 -15.27 1.81 15.98
CA HIS A 166 -16.55 1.96 16.65
C HIS A 166 -16.63 1.25 18.02
N SER A 167 -15.87 0.15 18.18
CA SER A 167 -15.83 -0.59 19.44
C SER A 167 -14.92 0.06 20.48
N LEU A 168 -13.88 0.76 20.06
CA LEU A 168 -12.93 1.43 20.93
C LEU A 168 -13.46 2.77 21.46
N LYS A 169 -14.47 3.35 20.79
CA LYS A 169 -15.03 4.68 21.11
C LYS A 169 -16.45 4.61 21.68
N SER A 170 -17.00 3.40 21.89
CA SER A 170 -18.26 3.19 22.60
C SER A 170 -17.99 3.12 24.11
#